data_92aa7fdc3ad561a0df62b2d6425ec7d8
#
_entry.id   92aa7fdc3ad561a0df62b2d6425ec7d8
#
_cell.length_a   1.000
_cell.length_b   1.000
_cell.length_c   1.000
_cell.angle_alpha   90.00
_cell.angle_beta   90.00
_cell.angle_gamma   90.00
#
_symmetry.space_group_name_H-M   'P 1'
#
loop_
_entity.id
_entity.type
_entity.pdbx_description
1 polymer ?
#
loop_
_entity_poly.entity_id
_entity_poly.type
_entity_poly.pdbx_seq_one_letter_code
_entity_poly.pdbx_strand_id
1 'polypeptide(L)'
;MRNLSKRTKTTLVTTAAALAGFLFVASGITADGTNLRTGGLEDFRSLVLDRANKVGVLQSEVDTLATEVNDLSITRVDPALSSQISQLEQATGLTPVSGSALRISLDDAPREPGELLPSGVVPDDLVVHQQDVQSVVNAMWRGGATAVQVMDQRIISTSAIRCVGNTLLLQGRVYSPPFVVTAIGNTSELQQALNDEPGVSLYREYVERFNLGWDVSILNQTTIPAWQGSIEQQ
;
A
#
# COMPACT_ATOMS: atom_id res chain seq x y z
N MET A 1 -65.80 8.63 -28.37
CA MET A 1 -64.60 7.75 -28.39
C MET A 1 -64.70 6.87 -29.61
N ARG A 2 -63.77 7.05 -30.61
CA ARG A 2 -63.84 6.27 -31.89
C ARG A 2 -63.38 4.86 -31.62
N ASN A 3 -64.28 3.87 -31.71
CA ASN A 3 -63.92 2.47 -31.65
C ASN A 3 -63.06 2.09 -32.84
N LEU A 4 -61.79 1.86 -32.60
CA LEU A 4 -60.83 1.34 -33.60
C LEU A 4 -61.26 -0.06 -34.05
N SER A 5 -61.17 -0.32 -35.35
CA SER A 5 -61.50 -1.63 -35.91
C SER A 5 -60.64 -2.74 -35.31
N LYS A 6 -61.14 -3.98 -35.26
CA LYS A 6 -60.37 -5.12 -34.71
C LYS A 6 -58.98 -5.27 -35.40
N ARG A 7 -58.94 -5.06 -36.73
CA ARG A 7 -57.68 -5.11 -37.50
C ARG A 7 -56.67 -4.05 -37.07
N THR A 8 -57.14 -2.80 -36.81
CA THR A 8 -56.28 -1.69 -36.37
C THR A 8 -55.73 -1.93 -34.96
N LYS A 9 -56.49 -2.55 -34.07
CA LYS A 9 -56.05 -2.93 -32.72
C LYS A 9 -54.97 -4.03 -32.78
N THR A 10 -55.19 -5.04 -33.64
CA THR A 10 -54.22 -6.13 -33.79
C THR A 10 -52.91 -5.63 -34.38
N THR A 11 -52.92 -4.79 -35.42
CA THR A 11 -51.68 -4.20 -35.97
C THR A 11 -50.95 -3.32 -34.97
N LEU A 12 -51.63 -2.56 -34.17
CA LEU A 12 -51.05 -1.69 -33.17
C LEU A 12 -50.34 -2.51 -32.04
N VAL A 13 -50.95 -3.61 -31.61
CA VAL A 13 -50.40 -4.52 -30.62
C VAL A 13 -49.17 -5.27 -31.17
N THR A 14 -49.21 -5.76 -32.41
CA THR A 14 -48.06 -6.45 -33.02
C THR A 14 -46.89 -5.51 -33.25
N THR A 15 -47.14 -4.26 -33.69
CA THR A 15 -46.09 -3.25 -33.84
C THR A 15 -45.47 -2.86 -32.50
N ALA A 16 -46.26 -2.69 -31.46
CA ALA A 16 -45.79 -2.41 -30.11
C ALA A 16 -44.93 -3.58 -29.55
N ALA A 17 -45.38 -4.81 -29.75
CA ALA A 17 -44.64 -6.01 -29.33
C ALA A 17 -43.31 -6.16 -30.08
N ALA A 18 -43.32 -5.88 -31.40
CA ALA A 18 -42.09 -5.91 -32.22
C ALA A 18 -41.08 -4.84 -31.79
N LEU A 19 -41.55 -3.62 -31.51
CA LEU A 19 -40.69 -2.53 -30.99
C LEU A 19 -40.15 -2.86 -29.61
N ALA A 20 -40.94 -3.40 -28.70
CA ALA A 20 -40.51 -3.81 -27.37
C ALA A 20 -39.44 -4.94 -27.45
N GLY A 21 -39.67 -5.94 -28.30
CA GLY A 21 -38.74 -7.02 -28.56
C GLY A 21 -37.41 -6.50 -29.16
N PHE A 22 -37.48 -5.59 -30.11
CA PHE A 22 -36.26 -4.96 -30.70
C PHE A 22 -35.50 -4.17 -29.66
N LEU A 23 -36.14 -3.35 -28.83
CA LEU A 23 -35.52 -2.60 -27.75
C LEU A 23 -34.84 -3.53 -26.71
N PHE A 24 -35.51 -4.66 -26.41
CA PHE A 24 -34.97 -5.64 -25.48
C PHE A 24 -33.70 -6.30 -26.00
N VAL A 25 -33.69 -6.70 -27.28
CA VAL A 25 -32.52 -7.29 -27.94
C VAL A 25 -31.42 -6.24 -28.11
N ALA A 26 -31.76 -5.02 -28.56
CA ALA A 26 -30.77 -3.94 -28.68
C ALA A 26 -30.15 -3.56 -27.32
N SER A 27 -30.95 -3.52 -26.26
CA SER A 27 -30.45 -3.31 -24.90
C SER A 27 -29.54 -4.44 -24.43
N GLY A 28 -29.86 -5.70 -24.75
CA GLY A 28 -29.03 -6.86 -24.43
C GLY A 28 -27.68 -6.83 -25.15
N ILE A 29 -27.66 -6.43 -26.44
CA ILE A 29 -26.42 -6.29 -27.23
C ILE A 29 -25.57 -5.11 -26.75
N THR A 30 -26.20 -3.97 -26.41
CA THR A 30 -25.52 -2.79 -25.90
C THR A 30 -24.96 -3.01 -24.49
N ALA A 31 -25.60 -3.85 -23.68
CA ALA A 31 -25.12 -4.22 -22.34
C ALA A 31 -23.91 -5.19 -22.39
N ASP A 32 -23.58 -5.75 -23.57
CA ASP A 32 -22.41 -6.63 -23.82
C ASP A 32 -22.20 -7.71 -22.73
N GLY A 33 -23.31 -8.24 -22.20
CA GLY A 33 -23.31 -9.22 -21.12
C GLY A 33 -22.85 -8.67 -19.76
N THR A 34 -22.65 -7.39 -19.62
CA THR A 34 -22.25 -6.74 -18.36
C THR A 34 -23.37 -6.88 -17.33
N ASN A 35 -23.17 -7.77 -16.39
CA ASN A 35 -24.00 -7.92 -15.22
C ASN A 35 -23.73 -6.70 -14.32
N LEU A 36 -24.58 -5.68 -14.38
CA LEU A 36 -24.43 -4.43 -13.60
C LEU A 36 -24.37 -4.67 -12.07
N ARG A 37 -24.60 -5.89 -11.62
CA ARG A 37 -24.47 -6.28 -10.20
C ARG A 37 -23.12 -6.91 -9.81
N THR A 38 -22.38 -7.47 -10.75
CA THR A 38 -21.05 -8.08 -10.51
C THR A 38 -19.90 -7.32 -11.16
N GLY A 39 -20.17 -6.52 -12.20
CA GLY A 39 -19.16 -5.76 -12.94
C GLY A 39 -18.49 -4.63 -12.15
N GLY A 40 -19.19 -4.01 -11.21
CA GLY A 40 -18.66 -2.85 -10.51
C GLY A 40 -17.43 -3.12 -9.64
N LEU A 41 -17.31 -4.30 -9.06
CA LEU A 41 -16.13 -4.68 -8.26
C LEU A 41 -14.96 -5.14 -9.14
N GLU A 42 -15.24 -5.85 -10.24
CA GLU A 42 -14.21 -6.27 -11.20
C GLU A 42 -13.67 -5.09 -12.01
N ASP A 43 -14.53 -4.16 -12.44
CA ASP A 43 -14.13 -2.92 -13.10
C ASP A 43 -13.31 -2.03 -12.16
N PHE A 44 -13.71 -1.92 -10.89
CA PHE A 44 -12.93 -1.16 -9.90
C PHE A 44 -11.58 -1.80 -9.63
N ARG A 45 -11.52 -3.13 -9.48
CA ARG A 45 -10.28 -3.87 -9.28
C ARG A 45 -9.34 -3.72 -10.49
N SER A 46 -9.87 -3.84 -11.71
CA SER A 46 -9.09 -3.67 -12.93
C SER A 46 -8.55 -2.23 -13.05
N LEU A 47 -9.35 -1.22 -12.71
CA LEU A 47 -8.94 0.18 -12.68
C LEU A 47 -7.83 0.41 -11.65
N VAL A 48 -7.94 -0.16 -10.45
CA VAL A 48 -6.90 -0.05 -9.41
C VAL A 48 -5.60 -0.71 -9.87
N LEU A 49 -5.67 -1.90 -10.48
CA LEU A 49 -4.51 -2.59 -11.03
C LEU A 49 -3.86 -1.81 -12.19
N ASP A 50 -4.66 -1.24 -13.09
CA ASP A 50 -4.15 -0.39 -14.17
C ASP A 50 -3.44 0.85 -13.62
N ARG A 51 -4.03 1.51 -12.62
CA ARG A 51 -3.41 2.65 -11.96
C ARG A 51 -2.13 2.27 -11.22
N ALA A 52 -2.13 1.13 -10.51
CA ALA A 52 -0.93 0.62 -9.84
C ALA A 52 0.20 0.32 -10.82
N ASN A 53 -0.11 -0.32 -11.96
CA ASN A 53 0.85 -0.58 -13.03
C ASN A 53 1.40 0.74 -13.62
N LYS A 54 0.54 1.72 -13.87
CA LYS A 54 0.96 3.03 -14.38
C LYS A 54 1.87 3.77 -13.41
N VAL A 55 1.58 3.72 -12.11
CA VAL A 55 2.46 4.26 -11.06
C VAL A 55 3.80 3.54 -11.09
N GLY A 56 3.83 2.20 -11.20
CA GLY A 56 5.07 1.43 -11.32
C GLY A 56 5.92 1.81 -12.52
N VAL A 57 5.31 2.01 -13.70
CA VAL A 57 6.01 2.45 -14.90
C VAL A 57 6.59 3.86 -14.73
N LEU A 58 5.80 4.80 -14.24
CA LEU A 58 6.26 6.18 -13.99
C LEU A 58 7.37 6.23 -12.94
N GLN A 59 7.30 5.39 -11.90
CA GLN A 59 8.37 5.29 -10.91
C GLN A 59 9.68 4.80 -11.55
N SER A 60 9.62 3.78 -12.41
CA SER A 60 10.80 3.28 -13.13
C SER A 60 11.41 4.33 -14.05
N GLU A 61 10.58 5.18 -14.66
CA GLU A 61 11.04 6.30 -15.49
C GLU A 61 11.74 7.38 -14.65
N VAL A 62 11.17 7.73 -13.49
CA VAL A 62 11.78 8.65 -12.51
C VAL A 62 13.12 8.13 -12.03
N ASP A 63 13.23 6.84 -11.70
CA ASP A 63 14.48 6.22 -11.24
C ASP A 63 15.56 6.27 -12.35
N THR A 64 15.17 6.06 -13.59
CA THR A 64 16.07 6.17 -14.76
C THR A 64 16.57 7.59 -14.93
N LEU A 65 15.67 8.57 -14.93
CA LEU A 65 16.02 9.98 -15.06
C LEU A 65 16.87 10.47 -13.88
N ALA A 66 16.59 10.02 -12.67
CA ALA A 66 17.39 10.34 -11.50
C ALA A 66 18.83 9.81 -11.63
N THR A 67 19.00 8.60 -12.17
CA THR A 67 20.29 8.02 -12.47
C THR A 67 21.05 8.83 -13.50
N GLU A 68 20.39 9.22 -14.60
CA GLU A 68 21.02 10.05 -15.65
C GLU A 68 21.45 11.42 -15.11
N VAL A 69 20.59 12.07 -14.31
CA VAL A 69 20.91 13.36 -13.67
C VAL A 69 22.11 13.22 -12.75
N ASN A 70 22.18 12.13 -11.96
CA ASN A 70 23.30 11.85 -11.08
C ASN A 70 24.60 11.67 -11.87
N ASP A 71 24.60 10.86 -12.92
CA ASP A 71 25.75 10.61 -13.79
C ASP A 71 26.27 11.88 -14.46
N LEU A 72 25.36 12.74 -14.93
CA LEU A 72 25.69 14.03 -15.51
C LEU A 72 26.25 15.01 -14.46
N SER A 73 25.78 14.93 -13.24
CA SER A 73 26.24 15.78 -12.12
C SER A 73 27.65 15.43 -11.71
N ILE A 74 27.98 14.14 -11.55
CA ILE A 74 29.30 13.65 -11.16
C ILE A 74 30.38 14.10 -12.13
N THR A 75 30.07 14.23 -13.43
CA THR A 75 31.03 14.60 -14.48
C THR A 75 31.44 16.08 -14.40
N ARG A 76 30.74 16.93 -13.67
CA ARG A 76 30.92 18.39 -13.63
C ARG A 76 31.29 18.98 -12.28
N VAL A 77 31.39 18.16 -11.24
CA VAL A 77 31.58 18.61 -9.85
C VAL A 77 33.02 18.46 -9.42
N ASP A 78 33.53 19.48 -8.70
CA ASP A 78 34.84 19.45 -8.04
C ASP A 78 34.93 18.22 -7.11
N PRO A 79 36.07 17.46 -7.10
CA PRO A 79 36.24 16.29 -6.21
C PRO A 79 36.00 16.55 -4.73
N ALA A 80 36.33 17.75 -4.24
CA ALA A 80 36.06 18.14 -2.86
C ALA A 80 34.55 18.27 -2.57
N LEU A 81 33.79 18.84 -3.50
CA LEU A 81 32.34 18.97 -3.43
C LEU A 81 31.65 17.62 -3.59
N SER A 82 32.16 16.74 -4.45
CA SER A 82 31.65 15.38 -4.61
C SER A 82 31.73 14.58 -3.30
N SER A 83 32.82 14.72 -2.54
CA SER A 83 32.96 14.08 -1.24
C SER A 83 31.93 14.57 -0.21
N GLN A 84 31.66 15.88 -0.20
CA GLN A 84 30.63 16.46 0.68
C GLN A 84 29.23 16.00 0.29
N ILE A 85 28.92 15.97 -1.01
CA ILE A 85 27.63 15.47 -1.53
C ILE A 85 27.43 14.01 -1.08
N SER A 86 28.40 13.13 -1.29
CA SER A 86 28.27 11.72 -0.89
C SER A 86 28.07 11.54 0.60
N GLN A 87 28.69 12.35 1.46
CA GLN A 87 28.46 12.32 2.90
C GLN A 87 27.04 12.75 3.26
N LEU A 88 26.52 13.81 2.61
CA LEU A 88 25.17 14.29 2.81
C LEU A 88 24.13 13.28 2.31
N GLU A 89 24.33 12.67 1.14
CA GLU A 89 23.46 11.63 0.59
C GLU A 89 23.37 10.43 1.55
N GLN A 90 24.49 10.01 2.11
CA GLN A 90 24.50 8.94 3.10
C GLN A 90 23.75 9.33 4.38
N ALA A 91 23.97 10.54 4.90
CA ALA A 91 23.31 11.03 6.10
C ALA A 91 21.79 11.23 5.92
N THR A 92 21.35 11.55 4.71
CA THR A 92 19.93 11.78 4.37
C THR A 92 19.18 10.55 3.86
N GLY A 93 19.86 9.39 3.74
CA GLY A 93 19.27 8.14 3.28
C GLY A 93 19.13 8.01 1.77
N LEU A 94 19.83 8.83 1.01
CA LEU A 94 19.86 8.82 -0.47
C LEU A 94 20.86 7.80 -1.05
N THR A 95 21.48 6.99 -0.20
CA THR A 95 22.34 5.88 -0.63
C THR A 95 21.84 4.55 -0.08
N PRO A 96 22.01 3.43 -0.79
CA PRO A 96 21.65 2.12 -0.28
C PRO A 96 22.53 1.74 0.92
N VAL A 97 21.97 0.99 1.85
CA VAL A 97 22.67 0.47 3.03
C VAL A 97 22.51 -1.05 3.07
N SER A 98 23.61 -1.76 3.31
CA SER A 98 23.64 -3.22 3.42
C SER A 98 24.19 -3.65 4.77
N GLY A 99 23.63 -4.70 5.35
CA GLY A 99 24.10 -5.25 6.63
C GLY A 99 23.14 -6.26 7.23
N SER A 100 23.44 -6.67 8.45
CA SER A 100 22.52 -7.47 9.27
C SER A 100 21.32 -6.64 9.66
N ALA A 101 20.15 -7.24 9.71
CA ALA A 101 18.92 -6.53 9.98
C ALA A 101 17.97 -7.30 10.88
N LEU A 102 17.10 -6.56 11.57
CA LEU A 102 15.93 -7.07 12.22
C LEU A 102 14.73 -6.80 11.31
N ARG A 103 13.91 -7.84 11.10
CA ARG A 103 12.67 -7.76 10.34
C ARG A 103 11.51 -8.05 11.28
N ILE A 104 10.53 -7.16 11.31
CA ILE A 104 9.34 -7.24 12.13
C ILE A 104 8.12 -7.23 11.20
N SER A 105 7.19 -8.18 11.41
CA SER A 105 5.93 -8.25 10.68
C SER A 105 4.76 -8.09 11.64
N LEU A 106 3.83 -7.20 11.29
CA LEU A 106 2.58 -6.97 11.99
C LEU A 106 1.43 -7.32 11.04
N ASP A 107 0.46 -8.09 11.52
CA ASP A 107 -0.67 -8.51 10.69
C ASP A 107 -1.99 -8.38 11.44
N ASP A 108 -3.08 -8.19 10.70
CA ASP A 108 -4.43 -8.19 11.24
C ASP A 108 -4.78 -9.59 11.81
N ALA A 109 -5.70 -9.63 12.77
CA ALA A 109 -6.21 -10.89 13.29
C ALA A 109 -6.92 -11.68 12.17
N PRO A 110 -6.62 -12.99 12.01
CA PRO A 110 -7.26 -13.81 11.00
C PRO A 110 -8.77 -13.92 11.28
N ARG A 111 -9.61 -13.71 10.26
CA ARG A 111 -11.07 -13.80 10.37
C ARG A 111 -11.70 -14.42 9.14
N GLU A 112 -12.74 -15.21 9.40
CA GLU A 112 -13.59 -15.73 8.32
C GLU A 112 -14.68 -14.70 7.94
N PRO A 113 -15.03 -14.60 6.66
CA PRO A 113 -16.11 -13.72 6.22
C PRO A 113 -17.44 -14.06 6.91
N GLY A 114 -18.03 -13.06 7.60
CA GLY A 114 -19.30 -13.23 8.33
C GLY A 114 -19.18 -13.77 9.75
N GLU A 115 -17.97 -13.96 10.26
CA GLU A 115 -17.74 -14.34 11.65
C GLU A 115 -18.21 -13.24 12.60
N LEU A 116 -18.99 -13.62 13.61
CA LEU A 116 -19.46 -12.70 14.66
C LEU A 116 -18.34 -12.37 15.62
N LEU A 117 -18.23 -11.10 15.98
CA LEU A 117 -17.26 -10.65 16.97
C LEU A 117 -17.61 -11.20 18.36
N PRO A 118 -16.61 -11.61 19.15
CA PRO A 118 -16.82 -11.91 20.56
C PRO A 118 -17.40 -10.70 21.31
N SER A 119 -18.14 -10.96 22.39
CA SER A 119 -18.73 -9.89 23.20
C SER A 119 -17.65 -8.95 23.73
N GLY A 120 -17.81 -7.65 23.48
CA GLY A 120 -16.88 -6.62 23.95
C GLY A 120 -15.66 -6.38 23.04
N VAL A 121 -15.57 -7.06 21.90
CA VAL A 121 -14.55 -6.82 20.88
C VAL A 121 -15.15 -5.95 19.78
N VAL A 122 -14.43 -4.91 19.37
CA VAL A 122 -14.79 -4.06 18.23
C VAL A 122 -13.89 -4.36 17.04
N PRO A 123 -14.32 -4.09 15.79
CA PRO A 123 -13.52 -4.38 14.60
C PRO A 123 -12.13 -3.74 14.64
N ASP A 124 -12.00 -2.61 15.30
CA ASP A 124 -10.76 -1.83 15.43
C ASP A 124 -9.71 -2.56 16.30
N ASP A 125 -10.14 -3.41 17.25
CA ASP A 125 -9.23 -4.22 18.06
C ASP A 125 -8.50 -5.32 17.27
N LEU A 126 -8.95 -5.60 16.06
CA LEU A 126 -8.51 -6.74 15.25
C LEU A 126 -7.62 -6.35 14.08
N VAL A 127 -7.27 -5.08 13.97
CA VAL A 127 -6.46 -4.55 12.85
C VAL A 127 -5.23 -3.81 13.36
N VAL A 128 -4.18 -3.83 12.56
CA VAL A 128 -2.95 -3.08 12.82
C VAL A 128 -3.19 -1.60 12.53
N HIS A 129 -2.77 -0.75 13.44
CA HIS A 129 -2.86 0.71 13.30
C HIS A 129 -1.53 1.35 12.93
N GLN A 130 -1.61 2.56 12.36
CA GLN A 130 -0.42 3.38 12.09
C GLN A 130 0.49 3.51 13.31
N GLN A 131 -0.07 3.73 14.50
CA GLN A 131 0.69 3.91 15.74
C GLN A 131 1.53 2.69 16.09
N ASP A 132 1.08 1.48 15.77
CA ASP A 132 1.80 0.24 16.03
C ASP A 132 3.04 0.15 15.15
N VAL A 133 2.88 0.38 13.85
CA VAL A 133 3.99 0.44 12.89
C VAL A 133 4.95 1.59 13.23
N GLN A 134 4.42 2.75 13.63
CA GLN A 134 5.23 3.91 14.04
C GLN A 134 6.05 3.61 15.30
N SER A 135 5.48 2.88 16.27
CA SER A 135 6.19 2.45 17.48
C SER A 135 7.37 1.53 17.15
N VAL A 136 7.18 0.58 16.23
CA VAL A 136 8.27 -0.28 15.74
C VAL A 136 9.35 0.56 15.04
N VAL A 137 8.98 1.47 14.14
CA VAL A 137 9.94 2.34 13.42
C VAL A 137 10.73 3.21 14.41
N ASN A 138 10.07 3.79 15.40
CA ASN A 138 10.72 4.59 16.43
C ASN A 138 11.67 3.76 17.31
N ALA A 139 11.28 2.53 17.65
CA ALA A 139 12.15 1.60 18.36
C ALA A 139 13.42 1.29 17.55
N MET A 140 13.29 1.05 16.25
CA MET A 140 14.43 0.77 15.38
C MET A 140 15.42 1.96 15.34
N TRP A 141 14.92 3.18 15.19
CA TRP A 141 15.78 4.36 15.22
C TRP A 141 16.47 4.56 16.58
N ARG A 142 15.76 4.34 17.69
CA ARG A 142 16.36 4.40 19.03
C ARG A 142 17.38 3.29 19.27
N GLY A 143 17.18 2.13 18.69
CA GLY A 143 18.13 1.01 18.71
C GLY A 143 19.36 1.20 17.82
N GLY A 144 19.53 2.39 17.21
CA GLY A 144 20.71 2.72 16.39
C GLY A 144 20.66 2.15 14.98
N ALA A 145 19.46 1.95 14.41
CA ALA A 145 19.34 1.55 13.01
C ALA A 145 20.04 2.56 12.08
N THR A 146 20.83 2.06 11.14
CA THR A 146 21.45 2.88 10.08
C THR A 146 20.53 3.10 8.90
N ALA A 147 19.56 2.21 8.74
CA ALA A 147 18.52 2.30 7.72
C ALA A 147 17.25 1.59 8.19
N VAL A 148 16.10 2.19 7.93
CA VAL A 148 14.78 1.59 8.19
C VAL A 148 13.97 1.61 6.90
N GLN A 149 13.27 0.52 6.64
CA GLN A 149 12.35 0.35 5.52
C GLN A 149 11.03 -0.16 6.06
N VAL A 150 9.92 0.41 5.57
CA VAL A 150 8.57 -0.10 5.80
C VAL A 150 8.02 -0.57 4.46
N MET A 151 7.62 -1.82 4.37
CA MET A 151 7.29 -2.50 3.12
C MET A 151 8.48 -2.46 2.13
N ASP A 152 8.34 -1.78 1.00
CA ASP A 152 9.41 -1.52 0.01
C ASP A 152 9.92 -0.07 0.06
N GLN A 153 9.47 0.74 1.05
CA GLN A 153 9.81 2.17 1.13
C GLN A 153 10.88 2.45 2.18
N ARG A 154 12.00 3.05 1.76
CA ARG A 154 13.01 3.59 2.69
C ARG A 154 12.39 4.73 3.51
N ILE A 155 12.56 4.69 4.82
CA ILE A 155 12.11 5.73 5.74
C ILE A 155 13.25 6.71 5.99
N ILE A 156 12.98 7.99 5.80
CA ILE A 156 13.86 9.13 6.11
C ILE A 156 13.14 10.10 7.05
N SER A 157 13.81 11.15 7.50
CA SER A 157 13.27 12.12 8.47
C SER A 157 11.98 12.82 8.03
N THR A 158 11.75 12.92 6.72
CA THR A 158 10.54 13.54 6.15
C THR A 158 9.46 12.52 5.76
N SER A 159 9.72 11.22 5.90
CA SER A 159 8.73 10.18 5.56
C SER A 159 7.55 10.20 6.53
N ALA A 160 6.34 10.14 5.98
CA ALA A 160 5.11 10.06 6.75
C ALA A 160 4.43 8.69 6.54
N ILE A 161 4.07 8.05 7.65
CA ILE A 161 3.24 6.84 7.69
C ILE A 161 1.83 7.30 8.04
N ARG A 162 0.82 6.99 7.21
CA ARG A 162 -0.57 7.39 7.43
C ARG A 162 -1.50 6.19 7.27
N CYS A 163 -2.56 6.14 8.07
CA CYS A 163 -3.65 5.18 7.87
C CYS A 163 -4.70 5.71 6.89
N VAL A 164 -5.23 4.81 6.06
CA VAL A 164 -6.45 5.01 5.27
C VAL A 164 -7.29 3.74 5.41
N GLY A 165 -8.23 3.75 6.34
CA GLY A 165 -8.92 2.51 6.78
C GLY A 165 -7.93 1.56 7.47
N ASN A 166 -7.93 0.28 7.07
CA ASN A 166 -6.97 -0.74 7.54
C ASN A 166 -5.72 -0.85 6.65
N THR A 167 -5.42 0.16 5.85
CA THR A 167 -4.25 0.19 4.98
C THR A 167 -3.30 1.32 5.38
N LEU A 168 -2.03 1.19 5.05
CA LEU A 168 -1.03 2.24 5.21
C LEU A 168 -0.77 2.96 3.89
N LEU A 169 -0.72 4.26 3.95
CA LEU A 169 -0.27 5.12 2.87
C LEU A 169 1.17 5.57 3.17
N LEU A 170 2.11 5.16 2.31
CA LEU A 170 3.53 5.50 2.38
C LEU A 170 3.96 6.07 1.03
N GLN A 171 4.48 7.28 0.99
CA GLN A 171 5.03 7.90 -0.22
C GLN A 171 4.08 7.77 -1.44
N GLY A 172 2.76 7.97 -1.23
CA GLY A 172 1.75 7.88 -2.27
C GLY A 172 1.31 6.45 -2.64
N ARG A 173 1.89 5.41 -2.03
CA ARG A 173 1.49 4.00 -2.23
C ARG A 173 0.66 3.49 -1.05
N VAL A 174 -0.36 2.68 -1.36
CA VAL A 174 -1.23 2.04 -0.38
C VAL A 174 -0.79 0.60 -0.17
N TYR A 175 -0.63 0.20 1.08
CA TYR A 175 -0.23 -1.14 1.48
C TYR A 175 -1.26 -1.76 2.40
N SER A 176 -1.51 -3.05 2.21
CA SER A 176 -2.34 -3.87 3.09
C SER A 176 -1.47 -4.71 4.03
N PRO A 177 -1.97 -5.14 5.20
CA PRO A 177 -1.23 -6.07 6.05
C PRO A 177 -0.91 -7.39 5.31
N PRO A 178 0.13 -8.14 5.72
CA PRO A 178 1.02 -7.84 6.83
C PRO A 178 1.96 -6.66 6.55
N PHE A 179 2.14 -5.78 7.54
CA PHE A 179 3.09 -4.67 7.45
C PHE A 179 4.46 -5.11 7.93
N VAL A 180 5.46 -4.91 7.08
CA VAL A 180 6.82 -5.36 7.35
C VAL A 180 7.74 -4.17 7.56
N VAL A 181 8.41 -4.13 8.71
CA VAL A 181 9.48 -3.18 9.03
C VAL A 181 10.80 -3.91 9.02
N THR A 182 11.77 -3.43 8.28
CA THR A 182 13.15 -3.96 8.24
C THR A 182 14.12 -2.86 8.64
N ALA A 183 15.00 -3.16 9.59
CA ALA A 183 15.97 -2.19 10.09
C ALA A 183 17.39 -2.79 10.07
N ILE A 184 18.33 -2.13 9.42
CA ILE A 184 19.73 -2.51 9.40
C ILE A 184 20.44 -1.88 10.60
N GLY A 185 21.18 -2.70 11.36
CA GLY A 185 21.93 -2.28 12.53
C GLY A 185 22.42 -3.46 13.36
N ASN A 186 22.89 -3.16 14.59
CA ASN A 186 23.19 -4.20 15.56
C ASN A 186 21.90 -4.87 16.02
N THR A 187 21.69 -6.12 15.61
CA THR A 187 20.42 -6.82 15.86
C THR A 187 20.09 -6.99 17.34
N SER A 188 21.09 -7.10 18.21
CA SER A 188 20.87 -7.18 19.66
C SER A 188 20.37 -5.86 20.25
N GLU A 189 20.92 -4.73 19.82
CA GLU A 189 20.51 -3.39 20.25
C GLU A 189 19.11 -3.06 19.69
N LEU A 190 18.85 -3.44 18.43
CA LEU A 190 17.53 -3.30 17.81
C LEU A 190 16.46 -4.12 18.55
N GLN A 191 16.75 -5.37 18.92
CA GLN A 191 15.83 -6.22 19.70
C GLN A 191 15.58 -5.64 21.09
N GLN A 192 16.64 -5.15 21.76
CA GLN A 192 16.47 -4.51 23.05
C GLN A 192 15.56 -3.27 22.94
N ALA A 193 15.83 -2.37 22.01
CA ALA A 193 15.01 -1.18 21.79
C ALA A 193 13.55 -1.51 21.44
N LEU A 194 13.33 -2.60 20.67
CA LEU A 194 11.99 -3.11 20.34
C LEU A 194 11.25 -3.57 21.59
N ASN A 195 11.93 -4.30 22.49
CA ASN A 195 11.32 -4.78 23.73
C ASN A 195 11.05 -3.67 24.76
N ASP A 196 11.88 -2.62 24.74
CA ASP A 196 11.78 -1.49 25.66
C ASP A 196 10.74 -0.43 25.19
N GLU A 197 10.18 -0.59 23.98
CA GLU A 197 9.19 0.35 23.41
C GLU A 197 7.80 0.12 23.98
N PRO A 198 7.20 1.09 24.71
CA PRO A 198 5.88 0.93 25.32
C PRO A 198 4.78 0.64 24.31
N GLY A 199 4.79 1.27 23.12
CA GLY A 199 3.80 1.04 22.08
C GLY A 199 3.89 -0.38 21.50
N VAL A 200 5.09 -0.95 21.41
CA VAL A 200 5.30 -2.36 21.00
C VAL A 200 4.80 -3.31 22.11
N SER A 201 5.04 -2.98 23.38
CA SER A 201 4.52 -3.77 24.49
C SER A 201 2.99 -3.81 24.50
N LEU A 202 2.35 -2.66 24.26
CA LEU A 202 0.89 -2.58 24.13
C LEU A 202 0.39 -3.40 22.93
N TYR A 203 1.02 -3.29 21.76
CA TYR A 203 0.66 -4.09 20.60
C TYR A 203 0.75 -5.60 20.90
N ARG A 204 1.78 -6.05 21.60
CA ARG A 204 1.94 -7.46 21.98
C ARG A 204 0.84 -7.94 22.95
N GLU A 205 0.29 -7.09 23.81
CA GLU A 205 -0.92 -7.42 24.61
C GLU A 205 -2.13 -7.68 23.68
N TYR A 206 -2.26 -6.90 22.61
CA TYR A 206 -3.29 -7.12 21.57
C TYR A 206 -3.06 -8.40 20.77
N VAL A 207 -1.81 -8.75 20.47
CA VAL A 207 -1.43 -10.04 19.85
C VAL A 207 -1.94 -11.20 20.72
N GLU A 208 -1.67 -11.17 22.02
CA GLU A 208 -2.09 -12.23 22.95
C GLU A 208 -3.63 -12.27 23.12
N ARG A 209 -4.28 -11.12 23.16
CA ARG A 209 -5.71 -11.02 23.44
C ARG A 209 -6.58 -11.25 22.20
N PHE A 210 -6.17 -10.79 21.04
CA PHE A 210 -6.97 -10.75 19.84
C PHE A 210 -6.39 -11.55 18.68
N ASN A 211 -5.25 -12.21 18.89
CA ASN A 211 -4.56 -13.02 17.89
C ASN A 211 -4.08 -12.22 16.67
N LEU A 212 -3.64 -10.97 16.90
CA LEU A 212 -2.95 -10.21 15.86
C LEU A 212 -1.64 -10.90 15.45
N GLY A 213 -1.22 -10.70 14.20
CA GLY A 213 0.04 -11.26 13.71
C GLY A 213 1.25 -10.50 14.24
N TRP A 214 2.25 -11.22 14.75
CA TRP A 214 3.54 -10.69 15.17
C TRP A 214 4.65 -11.68 14.88
N ASP A 215 5.61 -11.29 14.06
CA ASP A 215 6.80 -12.09 13.78
C ASP A 215 8.06 -11.20 13.83
N VAL A 216 9.13 -11.72 14.40
CA VAL A 216 10.43 -11.04 14.47
C VAL A 216 11.50 -12.01 14.02
N SER A 217 12.25 -11.64 12.99
CA SER A 217 13.31 -12.46 12.40
C SER A 217 14.59 -11.66 12.16
N ILE A 218 15.73 -12.34 12.26
CA ILE A 218 17.04 -11.77 11.99
C ILE A 218 17.45 -12.14 10.56
N LEU A 219 17.85 -11.13 9.80
CA LEU A 219 18.46 -11.30 8.48
C LEU A 219 19.96 -11.07 8.61
N ASN A 220 20.76 -12.09 8.27
CA ASN A 220 22.23 -12.00 8.35
C ASN A 220 22.79 -10.95 7.39
N GLN A 221 22.16 -10.80 6.22
CA GLN A 221 22.54 -9.83 5.19
C GLN A 221 21.30 -9.43 4.39
N THR A 222 21.06 -8.12 4.31
CA THR A 222 20.04 -7.54 3.43
C THR A 222 20.51 -6.16 2.95
N THR A 223 19.86 -5.63 1.92
CA THR A 223 20.10 -4.29 1.41
C THR A 223 18.80 -3.51 1.43
N ILE A 224 18.81 -2.37 2.10
CA ILE A 224 17.73 -1.39 2.01
C ILE A 224 18.15 -0.36 0.96
N PRO A 225 17.37 -0.13 -0.10
CA PRO A 225 17.71 0.79 -1.18
C PRO A 225 17.79 2.25 -0.68
N ALA A 226 18.30 3.12 -1.52
CA ALA A 226 18.20 4.56 -1.33
C ALA A 226 16.72 4.98 -1.29
N TRP A 227 16.43 6.07 -0.60
CA TRP A 227 15.11 6.67 -0.64
C TRP A 227 14.79 7.17 -2.06
N GLN A 228 13.60 6.85 -2.53
CA GLN A 228 13.09 7.18 -3.84
C GLN A 228 11.84 8.03 -3.68
N GLY A 229 11.96 9.31 -3.90
CA GLY A 229 10.82 10.24 -3.82
C GLY A 229 11.25 11.66 -4.19
N SER A 230 10.26 12.55 -4.35
CA SER A 230 10.49 13.98 -4.56
C SER A 230 10.38 14.70 -3.22
N ILE A 231 11.38 15.48 -2.87
CA ILE A 231 11.40 16.30 -1.65
C ILE A 231 10.40 17.47 -1.77
N GLU A 232 9.97 17.83 -2.99
CA GLU A 232 9.06 18.94 -3.25
C GLU A 232 7.56 18.65 -3.05
N GLN A 233 7.18 17.41 -2.71
CA GLN A 233 5.77 16.98 -2.63
C GLN A 233 5.29 16.61 -1.21
N GLN A 234 5.88 17.17 -0.18
CA GLN A 234 5.43 16.92 1.20
C GLN A 234 4.76 18.14 1.82
#